data_3dd4cc35321582af3202bcab46c4c83a
#
_entry.id   3dd4cc35321582af3202bcab46c4c83a
#
_cell.length_a   1.000
_cell.length_b   1.000
_cell.length_c   1.000
_cell.angle_alpha   90.00
_cell.angle_beta   90.00
_cell.angle_gamma   90.00
#
_symmetry.space_group_name_H-M   'P 1'
#
loop_
_entity.id
_entity.type
_entity.pdbx_description
1 polymer ?
#
loop_
_entity_poly.entity_id
_entity_poly.type
_entity_poly.pdbx_seq_one_letter_code
_entity_poly.pdbx_strand_id
1 'polypeptide(L)'
;MSQSSRWTSIGREILFSARTELYMNLPFLDSALAALPAADGYDTPTLATDTRVLFFSGAWLAQQYERSRANVNRAYLHTLFHCLLRHPGKTRGRDADLWDLSCDIAVESMLDSLDYRCLQAEKVSVRRQNIYRELRDELPVLTAEAVYRHFRRTRLNSYDCATLTRVFATDEHTLWYKEDDDQQERRWQQQAERTQTAMETVFANKAEGGQAVREQLAVSTRKTTDFRAFLRRFAALREEVSVDADSFDYGYYAYGLRHFGNMPLIEPLETREVRKIEDFVIAIDTSMSTSGELVRAFLSRTYELLQENTSFFRHFNLRILQCDDQLRSDKKVTNARELAEYMEHFELIGQSATDFRPVFEHVDRLNAEGAFRHLRGLLYFTDGLGLYPKKRPKYDAAFVMLEGEAYPDKVPSWGIRAVISEDALAVE
;
A
#
# COMPACT_ATOMS: atom_id res chain seq x y z
N MET A 1 17.96 -19.97 42.76
CA MET A 1 17.58 -19.39 41.47
C MET A 1 18.85 -19.09 40.66
N SER A 2 18.93 -19.52 39.40
CA SER A 2 20.06 -19.17 38.55
C SER A 2 20.06 -17.65 38.30
N GLN A 3 21.24 -17.07 37.98
CA GLN A 3 21.37 -15.65 37.69
C GLN A 3 20.45 -15.25 36.51
N SER A 4 20.30 -16.10 35.51
CA SER A 4 19.36 -15.94 34.39
C SER A 4 17.91 -15.82 34.86
N SER A 5 17.42 -16.72 35.74
CA SER A 5 16.06 -16.68 36.28
C SER A 5 15.76 -15.40 37.07
N ARG A 6 16.77 -14.82 37.74
CA ARG A 6 16.63 -13.53 38.45
C ARG A 6 16.43 -12.39 37.48
N TRP A 7 17.23 -12.30 36.40
CA TRP A 7 17.09 -11.26 35.38
C TRP A 7 15.75 -11.34 34.66
N THR A 8 15.27 -12.54 34.38
CA THR A 8 13.94 -12.75 33.79
C THR A 8 12.83 -12.21 34.69
N SER A 9 12.86 -12.50 36.02
CA SER A 9 11.86 -11.95 36.94
C SER A 9 11.88 -10.44 37.00
N ILE A 10 13.07 -9.84 37.12
CA ILE A 10 13.24 -8.38 37.16
C ILE A 10 12.71 -7.75 35.86
N GLY A 11 13.06 -8.34 34.69
CA GLY A 11 12.60 -7.84 33.39
C GLY A 11 11.08 -7.85 33.25
N ARG A 12 10.40 -8.90 33.74
CA ARG A 12 8.93 -8.95 33.77
C ARG A 12 8.32 -7.85 34.63
N GLU A 13 8.86 -7.60 35.81
CA GLU A 13 8.38 -6.52 36.69
C GLU A 13 8.54 -5.15 36.05
N ILE A 14 9.70 -4.92 35.42
CA ILE A 14 9.97 -3.68 34.71
C ILE A 14 8.97 -3.49 33.52
N LEU A 15 8.77 -4.52 32.69
CA LEU A 15 7.81 -4.46 31.59
C LEU A 15 6.37 -4.29 32.07
N PHE A 16 5.99 -4.94 33.18
CA PHE A 16 4.68 -4.74 33.78
C PHE A 16 4.47 -3.29 34.25
N SER A 17 5.49 -2.72 34.91
CA SER A 17 5.47 -1.31 35.31
C SER A 17 5.37 -0.37 34.12
N ALA A 18 6.18 -0.58 33.07
CA ALA A 18 6.15 0.19 31.83
C ALA A 18 4.78 0.13 31.15
N ARG A 19 4.22 -1.08 30.98
CA ARG A 19 2.90 -1.27 30.40
C ARG A 19 1.81 -0.56 31.19
N THR A 20 1.87 -0.62 32.53
CA THR A 20 0.88 0.07 33.38
C THR A 20 0.98 1.59 33.21
N GLU A 21 2.20 2.14 33.19
CA GLU A 21 2.43 3.57 32.97
C GLU A 21 1.95 4.02 31.58
N LEU A 22 2.23 3.23 30.53
CA LEU A 22 1.75 3.49 29.17
C LEU A 22 0.22 3.44 29.07
N TYR A 23 -0.40 2.45 29.68
CA TYR A 23 -1.85 2.33 29.77
C TYR A 23 -2.51 3.58 30.39
N MET A 24 -1.95 4.06 31.49
CA MET A 24 -2.47 5.26 32.18
C MET A 24 -2.31 6.55 31.40
N ASN A 25 -1.25 6.69 30.62
CA ASN A 25 -0.93 7.92 29.89
C ASN A 25 -1.42 7.91 28.43
N LEU A 26 -1.55 6.75 27.83
CA LEU A 26 -1.89 6.54 26.42
C LEU A 26 -3.08 5.57 26.29
N PRO A 27 -4.27 5.93 26.78
CA PRO A 27 -5.42 5.01 26.84
C PRO A 27 -5.88 4.52 25.46
N PHE A 28 -5.57 5.22 24.39
CA PHE A 28 -5.87 4.78 23.03
C PHE A 28 -5.06 3.57 22.58
N LEU A 29 -3.99 3.21 23.30
CA LEU A 29 -3.17 2.01 23.04
C LEU A 29 -3.59 0.78 23.88
N ASP A 30 -4.62 0.87 24.70
CA ASP A 30 -5.03 -0.20 25.62
C ASP A 30 -5.14 -1.56 24.93
N SER A 31 -5.91 -1.65 23.87
CA SER A 31 -6.12 -2.92 23.15
C SER A 31 -4.84 -3.45 22.51
N ALA A 32 -3.97 -2.57 22.01
CA ALA A 32 -2.70 -2.94 21.41
C ALA A 32 -1.69 -3.42 22.47
N LEU A 33 -1.58 -2.71 23.61
CA LEU A 33 -0.76 -3.12 24.75
C LEU A 33 -1.19 -4.48 25.29
N ALA A 34 -2.50 -4.77 25.30
CA ALA A 34 -3.04 -6.09 25.69
C ALA A 34 -2.72 -7.19 24.69
N ALA A 35 -2.57 -6.84 23.41
CA ALA A 35 -2.32 -7.80 22.34
C ALA A 35 -0.87 -8.32 22.28
N LEU A 36 0.11 -7.64 22.93
CA LEU A 36 1.52 -8.01 22.92
C LEU A 36 2.00 -8.38 24.36
N PRO A 37 1.73 -9.59 24.88
CA PRO A 37 2.21 -10.01 26.18
C PRO A 37 3.71 -10.31 26.17
N ALA A 38 4.40 -10.06 27.27
CA ALA A 38 5.79 -10.43 27.43
C ALA A 38 5.96 -11.94 27.65
N ALA A 39 6.96 -12.53 27.02
CA ALA A 39 7.31 -13.94 27.14
C ALA A 39 8.82 -14.15 27.27
N ASP A 40 9.18 -15.30 27.85
CA ASP A 40 10.55 -15.79 27.89
C ASP A 40 10.76 -16.81 26.76
N GLY A 41 12.00 -17.27 26.59
CA GLY A 41 12.31 -18.41 25.72
C GLY A 41 13.03 -18.06 24.44
N TYR A 42 13.29 -16.79 24.19
CA TYR A 42 14.15 -16.33 23.12
C TYR A 42 15.28 -15.47 23.69
N ASP A 43 16.52 -15.77 23.32
CA ASP A 43 17.70 -15.00 23.74
C ASP A 43 17.89 -13.82 22.80
N THR A 44 17.63 -12.64 23.31
CA THR A 44 17.78 -11.36 22.59
C THR A 44 18.63 -10.40 23.40
N PRO A 45 19.48 -9.59 22.75
CA PRO A 45 20.26 -8.59 23.47
C PRO A 45 19.44 -7.41 23.99
N THR A 46 18.28 -7.14 23.37
CA THR A 46 17.39 -6.01 23.70
C THR A 46 15.94 -6.47 23.88
N LEU A 47 15.05 -6.01 23.01
CA LEU A 47 13.70 -6.50 22.81
C LEU A 47 13.61 -7.17 21.43
N ALA A 48 12.69 -8.12 21.28
CA ALA A 48 12.35 -8.72 19.99
C ALA A 48 10.88 -9.17 19.99
N THR A 49 10.28 -9.32 18.84
CA THR A 49 8.92 -9.84 18.72
C THR A 49 8.75 -10.74 17.52
N ASP A 50 7.94 -11.79 17.68
CA ASP A 50 7.39 -12.62 16.60
C ASP A 50 5.95 -12.22 16.25
N THR A 51 5.53 -11.01 16.63
CA THR A 51 4.15 -10.48 16.54
C THR A 51 3.13 -11.10 17.48
N ARG A 52 3.46 -12.18 18.19
CA ARG A 52 2.57 -12.84 19.17
C ARG A 52 2.92 -12.44 20.59
N VAL A 53 4.23 -12.34 20.85
CA VAL A 53 4.77 -12.03 22.17
C VAL A 53 5.96 -11.10 22.05
N LEU A 54 6.25 -10.40 23.15
CA LEU A 54 7.44 -9.56 23.32
C LEU A 54 8.50 -10.35 24.08
N PHE A 55 9.61 -10.66 23.45
CA PHE A 55 10.81 -11.21 24.07
C PHE A 55 11.70 -10.10 24.57
N PHE A 56 12.49 -10.36 25.62
CA PHE A 56 13.26 -9.33 26.27
C PHE A 56 14.54 -9.84 26.95
N SER A 57 15.55 -8.97 26.99
CA SER A 57 16.71 -9.12 27.85
C SER A 57 16.48 -8.42 29.19
N GLY A 58 16.36 -9.20 30.27
CA GLY A 58 16.14 -8.64 31.60
C GLY A 58 17.30 -7.75 32.09
N ALA A 59 18.53 -8.09 31.72
CA ALA A 59 19.70 -7.28 32.04
C ALA A 59 19.70 -5.93 31.30
N TRP A 60 19.36 -5.94 30.01
CA TRP A 60 19.25 -4.72 29.24
C TRP A 60 18.10 -3.84 29.75
N LEU A 61 16.94 -4.40 30.05
CA LEU A 61 15.82 -3.66 30.63
C LEU A 61 16.15 -2.99 31.93
N ALA A 62 16.88 -3.68 32.83
CA ALA A 62 17.33 -3.10 34.07
C ALA A 62 18.27 -1.90 33.83
N GLN A 63 19.21 -2.05 32.91
CA GLN A 63 20.12 -0.96 32.54
C GLN A 63 19.36 0.26 31.96
N GLN A 64 18.36 0.05 31.10
CA GLN A 64 17.55 1.15 30.57
C GLN A 64 16.70 1.81 31.67
N TYR A 65 16.12 1.00 32.56
CA TYR A 65 15.29 1.48 33.66
C TYR A 65 16.08 2.32 34.67
N GLU A 66 17.33 1.94 34.96
CA GLU A 66 18.24 2.72 35.81
C GLU A 66 18.57 4.08 35.21
N ARG A 67 18.69 4.17 33.87
CA ARG A 67 18.92 5.45 33.17
C ARG A 67 17.65 6.31 33.18
N SER A 68 16.54 5.75 32.77
CA SER A 68 15.24 6.41 32.79
C SER A 68 14.12 5.39 32.54
N ARG A 69 13.02 5.48 33.28
CA ARG A 69 11.80 4.70 33.02
C ARG A 69 11.27 4.98 31.59
N ALA A 70 11.38 6.21 31.14
CA ALA A 70 10.95 6.62 29.81
C ALA A 70 11.69 5.87 28.69
N ASN A 71 12.95 5.44 28.90
CA ASN A 71 13.67 4.60 27.93
C ASN A 71 12.97 3.26 27.71
N VAL A 72 12.54 2.60 28.80
CA VAL A 72 11.82 1.32 28.73
C VAL A 72 10.46 1.52 28.08
N ASN A 73 9.73 2.57 28.45
CA ASN A 73 8.44 2.90 27.86
C ASN A 73 8.55 3.14 26.34
N ARG A 74 9.56 3.89 25.92
CA ARG A 74 9.83 4.11 24.48
C ARG A 74 10.16 2.81 23.76
N ALA A 75 11.05 1.99 24.30
CA ALA A 75 11.44 0.73 23.69
C ALA A 75 10.24 -0.23 23.57
N TYR A 76 9.38 -0.30 24.60
CA TYR A 76 8.14 -1.09 24.53
C TYR A 76 7.22 -0.58 23.41
N LEU A 77 7.00 0.74 23.32
CA LEU A 77 6.17 1.33 22.28
C LEU A 77 6.79 1.18 20.89
N HIS A 78 8.11 1.24 20.77
CA HIS A 78 8.84 1.02 19.53
C HIS A 78 8.46 -0.34 18.94
N THR A 79 8.67 -1.41 19.68
CA THR A 79 8.31 -2.77 19.25
C THR A 79 6.80 -2.92 19.02
N LEU A 80 5.95 -2.30 19.84
CA LEU A 80 4.50 -2.34 19.67
C LEU A 80 4.05 -1.66 18.37
N PHE A 81 4.66 -0.52 18.02
CA PHE A 81 4.33 0.18 16.78
C PHE A 81 4.76 -0.58 15.55
N HIS A 82 5.85 -1.34 15.58
CA HIS A 82 6.18 -2.25 14.48
C HIS A 82 5.05 -3.25 14.24
N CYS A 83 4.47 -3.82 15.28
CA CYS A 83 3.33 -4.71 15.16
C CYS A 83 2.07 -3.98 14.63
N LEU A 84 1.75 -2.79 15.15
CA LEU A 84 0.59 -2.00 14.72
C LEU A 84 0.68 -1.55 13.26
N LEU A 85 1.90 -1.23 12.79
CA LEU A 85 2.15 -0.84 11.40
C LEU A 85 2.37 -2.05 10.49
N ARG A 86 2.37 -3.25 11.06
CA ARG A 86 2.52 -4.53 10.36
C ARG A 86 3.84 -4.65 9.60
N HIS A 87 4.92 -4.06 10.13
CA HIS A 87 6.24 -4.10 9.51
C HIS A 87 6.77 -5.53 9.33
N PRO A 88 6.59 -6.45 10.32
CA PRO A 88 7.06 -7.84 10.19
C PRO A 88 6.41 -8.61 9.03
N GLY A 89 5.15 -8.35 8.71
CA GLY A 89 4.45 -9.00 7.59
C GLY A 89 4.81 -8.46 6.21
N LYS A 90 5.63 -7.41 6.14
CA LYS A 90 5.99 -6.71 4.88
C LYS A 90 7.46 -6.86 4.49
N THR A 91 8.14 -7.88 4.98
CA THR A 91 9.59 -8.11 4.74
C THR A 91 9.87 -8.75 3.39
N ARG A 92 8.91 -9.47 2.81
CA ARG A 92 9.09 -10.26 1.60
C ARG A 92 9.52 -9.40 0.40
N GLY A 93 10.58 -9.84 -0.29
CA GLY A 93 11.10 -9.16 -1.49
C GLY A 93 11.85 -7.86 -1.22
N ARG A 94 12.10 -7.52 0.05
CA ARG A 94 12.81 -6.32 0.46
C ARG A 94 14.22 -6.64 0.96
N ASP A 95 15.14 -5.69 0.79
CA ASP A 95 16.45 -5.74 1.41
C ASP A 95 16.27 -5.58 2.93
N ALA A 96 16.78 -6.54 3.71
CA ALA A 96 16.55 -6.61 5.14
C ALA A 96 17.09 -5.39 5.90
N ASP A 97 18.36 -5.05 5.69
CA ASP A 97 19.02 -3.96 6.42
C ASP A 97 18.34 -2.61 6.13
N LEU A 98 17.96 -2.42 4.88
CA LEU A 98 17.30 -1.18 4.45
C LEU A 98 15.85 -1.10 4.93
N TRP A 99 15.15 -2.24 4.97
CA TRP A 99 13.78 -2.31 5.47
C TRP A 99 13.73 -2.05 6.97
N ASP A 100 14.60 -2.73 7.74
CA ASP A 100 14.72 -2.56 9.18
C ASP A 100 14.99 -1.10 9.55
N LEU A 101 15.98 -0.47 8.91
CA LEU A 101 16.26 0.96 9.10
C LEU A 101 15.04 1.84 8.78
N SER A 102 14.33 1.54 7.69
CA SER A 102 13.17 2.33 7.28
C SER A 102 12.01 2.21 8.28
N CYS A 103 11.80 1.02 8.84
CA CYS A 103 10.83 0.76 9.89
C CYS A 103 11.19 1.52 11.18
N ASP A 104 12.45 1.50 11.59
CA ASP A 104 12.93 2.21 12.77
C ASP A 104 12.77 3.72 12.65
N ILE A 105 13.11 4.29 11.49
CA ILE A 105 12.93 5.73 11.23
C ILE A 105 11.44 6.09 11.32
N ALA A 106 10.57 5.31 10.71
CA ALA A 106 9.13 5.54 10.75
C ALA A 106 8.61 5.54 12.19
N VAL A 107 8.90 4.50 12.97
CA VAL A 107 8.45 4.36 14.36
C VAL A 107 9.05 5.45 15.26
N GLU A 108 10.35 5.70 15.16
CA GLU A 108 10.98 6.74 15.99
C GLU A 108 10.46 8.14 15.65
N SER A 109 10.10 8.41 14.39
CA SER A 109 9.46 9.68 14.00
C SER A 109 8.10 9.88 14.67
N MET A 110 7.35 8.77 14.88
CA MET A 110 6.10 8.78 15.62
C MET A 110 6.33 9.02 17.11
N LEU A 111 7.24 8.26 17.73
CA LEU A 111 7.58 8.37 19.15
C LEU A 111 8.11 9.77 19.51
N ASP A 112 8.95 10.34 18.65
CA ASP A 112 9.52 11.68 18.83
C ASP A 112 8.46 12.79 18.64
N SER A 113 7.31 12.51 18.00
CA SER A 113 6.17 13.42 17.88
C SER A 113 5.20 13.37 19.07
N LEU A 114 5.34 12.38 19.97
CA LEU A 114 4.47 12.21 21.13
C LEU A 114 5.00 13.03 22.32
N ASP A 115 4.27 14.06 22.71
CA ASP A 115 4.63 14.90 23.86
C ASP A 115 4.00 14.38 25.16
N TYR A 116 4.48 13.21 25.64
CA TYR A 116 4.08 12.62 26.92
C TYR A 116 5.28 12.48 27.84
N ARG A 117 5.12 12.92 29.10
CA ARG A 117 6.19 12.84 30.11
C ARG A 117 6.76 11.44 30.27
N CYS A 118 5.93 10.41 30.19
CA CYS A 118 6.36 9.02 30.30
C CYS A 118 7.23 8.53 29.14
N LEU A 119 7.35 9.33 28.06
CA LEU A 119 8.19 9.05 26.88
C LEU A 119 9.37 10.01 26.73
N GLN A 120 9.46 11.05 27.55
CA GLN A 120 10.54 12.04 27.51
C GLN A 120 11.76 11.53 28.29
N ALA A 121 12.56 10.69 27.62
CA ALA A 121 13.81 10.17 28.23
C ALA A 121 14.97 11.16 28.14
N GLU A 122 15.19 11.69 26.94
CA GLU A 122 16.21 12.67 26.60
C GLU A 122 15.67 13.61 25.52
N LYS A 123 16.34 14.75 25.31
CA LYS A 123 16.01 15.60 24.16
C LYS A 123 16.22 14.81 22.86
N VAL A 124 15.26 14.87 21.95
CA VAL A 124 15.39 14.27 20.62
C VAL A 124 16.72 14.69 20.00
N SER A 125 17.50 13.73 19.55
CA SER A 125 18.81 13.97 18.96
C SER A 125 18.68 14.95 17.78
N VAL A 126 19.50 16.01 17.78
CA VAL A 126 19.58 16.96 16.65
C VAL A 126 19.80 16.23 15.33
N ARG A 127 20.54 15.12 15.38
CA ARG A 127 20.79 14.26 14.21
C ARG A 127 19.50 13.63 13.68
N ARG A 128 18.63 13.07 14.55
CA ARG A 128 17.34 12.53 14.15
C ARG A 128 16.45 13.62 13.53
N GLN A 129 16.40 14.79 14.17
CA GLN A 129 15.59 15.91 13.67
C GLN A 129 16.03 16.39 12.29
N ASN A 130 17.33 16.41 12.00
CA ASN A 130 17.83 16.76 10.67
C ASN A 130 17.43 15.71 9.63
N ILE A 131 17.57 14.42 9.95
CA ILE A 131 17.15 13.32 9.07
C ILE A 131 15.65 13.39 8.78
N TYR A 132 14.81 13.62 9.80
CA TYR A 132 13.37 13.78 9.59
C TYR A 132 13.05 14.99 8.70
N ARG A 133 13.79 16.09 8.84
CA ARG A 133 13.59 17.28 7.99
C ARG A 133 13.94 16.98 6.54
N GLU A 134 15.10 16.40 6.29
CA GLU A 134 15.54 15.99 4.95
C GLU A 134 14.54 15.04 4.28
N LEU A 135 14.06 14.04 5.02
CA LEU A 135 13.07 13.11 4.50
C LEU A 135 11.72 13.77 4.23
N ARG A 136 11.27 14.70 5.10
CA ARG A 136 9.98 15.38 4.95
C ARG A 136 9.96 16.42 3.82
N ASP A 137 11.09 16.85 3.31
CA ASP A 137 11.17 17.69 2.12
C ASP A 137 10.66 16.94 0.87
N GLU A 138 10.78 15.60 0.85
CA GLU A 138 10.32 14.76 -0.25
C GLU A 138 9.13 13.84 0.11
N LEU A 139 9.01 13.46 1.38
CA LEU A 139 8.02 12.51 1.87
C LEU A 139 7.03 13.19 2.82
N PRO A 140 5.78 13.41 2.42
CA PRO A 140 4.77 14.05 3.28
C PRO A 140 4.46 13.28 4.56
N VAL A 141 4.51 11.94 4.51
CA VAL A 141 4.37 11.06 5.67
C VAL A 141 5.54 10.09 5.70
N LEU A 142 6.22 9.97 6.84
CA LEU A 142 7.36 9.07 7.00
C LEU A 142 6.89 7.64 7.31
N THR A 143 6.24 6.98 6.35
CA THR A 143 5.96 5.54 6.46
C THR A 143 7.20 4.72 6.14
N ALA A 144 7.28 3.49 6.67
CA ALA A 144 8.42 2.60 6.39
C ALA A 144 8.58 2.35 4.88
N GLU A 145 7.46 2.17 4.17
CA GLU A 145 7.42 1.95 2.74
C GLU A 145 7.95 3.15 1.93
N ALA A 146 7.53 4.36 2.32
CA ALA A 146 7.98 5.59 1.65
C ALA A 146 9.48 5.84 1.88
N VAL A 147 9.96 5.65 3.11
CA VAL A 147 11.38 5.78 3.46
C VAL A 147 12.23 4.73 2.75
N TYR A 148 11.77 3.48 2.70
CA TYR A 148 12.45 2.39 2.00
C TYR A 148 12.61 2.69 0.51
N ARG A 149 11.54 3.11 -0.17
CA ARG A 149 11.60 3.48 -1.58
C ARG A 149 12.51 4.69 -1.83
N HIS A 150 12.44 5.69 -0.97
CA HIS A 150 13.35 6.84 -1.05
C HIS A 150 14.81 6.39 -0.99
N PHE A 151 15.19 5.55 -0.01
CA PHE A 151 16.55 5.05 0.12
C PHE A 151 16.99 4.13 -1.03
N ARG A 152 16.09 3.32 -1.58
CA ARG A 152 16.36 2.55 -2.80
C ARG A 152 16.62 3.47 -3.99
N ARG A 153 15.81 4.49 -4.20
CA ARG A 153 15.95 5.47 -5.28
C ARG A 153 17.25 6.25 -5.18
N THR A 154 17.59 6.73 -4.01
CA THR A 154 18.83 7.49 -3.74
C THR A 154 20.06 6.61 -3.60
N ARG A 155 19.89 5.26 -3.66
CA ARG A 155 20.96 4.28 -3.54
C ARG A 155 21.81 4.47 -2.28
N LEU A 156 21.13 4.52 -1.12
CA LEU A 156 21.80 4.61 0.16
C LEU A 156 22.89 3.55 0.28
N ASN A 157 24.14 3.96 0.50
CA ASN A 157 25.24 3.02 0.61
C ASN A 157 25.26 2.31 1.96
N SER A 158 25.91 1.15 2.04
CA SER A 158 25.95 0.31 3.25
C SER A 158 26.59 1.00 4.47
N TYR A 159 27.54 1.91 4.27
CA TYR A 159 28.17 2.66 5.36
C TYR A 159 27.18 3.64 5.98
N ASP A 160 26.46 4.40 5.17
CA ASP A 160 25.45 5.34 5.65
C ASP A 160 24.25 4.61 6.26
N CYS A 161 23.83 3.48 5.68
CA CYS A 161 22.82 2.60 6.25
C CYS A 161 23.22 2.16 7.66
N ALA A 162 24.39 1.56 7.85
CA ALA A 162 24.89 1.14 9.17
C ALA A 162 25.05 2.30 10.16
N THR A 163 25.37 3.49 9.66
CA THR A 163 25.51 4.70 10.49
C THR A 163 24.14 5.21 10.96
N LEU A 164 23.13 5.16 10.11
CA LEU A 164 21.76 5.53 10.46
C LEU A 164 21.13 4.49 11.39
N THR A 165 21.34 3.20 11.14
CA THR A 165 20.86 2.12 12.01
C THR A 165 21.30 2.33 13.47
N ARG A 166 22.54 2.73 13.72
CA ARG A 166 23.03 3.04 15.08
C ARG A 166 22.30 4.20 15.76
N VAL A 167 21.64 5.06 15.00
CA VAL A 167 20.88 6.22 15.52
C VAL A 167 19.42 5.85 15.84
N PHE A 168 18.86 4.89 15.10
CA PHE A 168 17.42 4.59 15.15
C PHE A 168 17.10 3.23 15.78
N ALA A 169 17.94 2.22 15.62
CA ALA A 169 17.67 0.88 16.13
C ALA A 169 17.48 0.86 17.66
N THR A 170 16.41 0.23 18.10
CA THR A 170 16.02 0.08 19.50
C THR A 170 15.80 -1.38 19.87
N ASP A 171 15.32 -2.21 18.96
CA ASP A 171 15.01 -3.63 19.15
C ASP A 171 15.62 -4.50 18.06
N GLU A 172 15.35 -5.80 18.10
CA GLU A 172 15.87 -6.82 17.18
C GLU A 172 14.79 -7.33 16.25
N HIS A 173 15.06 -7.32 14.96
CA HIS A 173 14.11 -7.70 13.91
C HIS A 173 14.31 -9.13 13.36
N THR A 174 15.26 -9.90 13.89
CA THR A 174 15.61 -11.24 13.41
C THR A 174 14.43 -12.23 13.36
N LEU A 175 13.39 -12.00 14.16
CA LEU A 175 12.20 -12.86 14.17
C LEU A 175 11.19 -12.54 13.08
N TRP A 176 11.31 -11.40 12.41
CA TRP A 176 10.38 -10.96 11.36
C TRP A 176 10.51 -11.76 10.07
N TYR A 177 11.69 -12.29 9.80
CA TYR A 177 12.01 -13.01 8.56
C TYR A 177 11.70 -14.52 8.65
N LYS A 178 10.87 -14.90 9.61
CA LYS A 178 10.29 -16.24 9.69
C LYS A 178 8.98 -16.28 8.90
N GLU A 179 8.36 -17.47 8.85
CA GLU A 179 7.19 -17.73 8.02
C GLU A 179 6.06 -16.68 8.15
N ASP A 180 5.43 -16.36 7.01
CA ASP A 180 4.25 -15.50 6.94
C ASP A 180 3.10 -16.06 7.77
N ASP A 181 2.50 -15.25 8.63
CA ASP A 181 1.34 -15.62 9.45
C ASP A 181 0.16 -14.67 9.16
N ASP A 182 -0.64 -15.04 8.16
CA ASP A 182 -1.84 -14.30 7.76
C ASP A 182 -2.81 -14.04 8.93
N GLN A 183 -2.83 -14.92 9.93
CA GLN A 183 -3.70 -14.76 11.08
C GLN A 183 -3.21 -13.63 11.98
N GLN A 184 -1.89 -13.53 12.20
CA GLN A 184 -1.31 -12.44 12.97
C GLN A 184 -1.42 -11.11 12.23
N GLU A 185 -1.22 -11.13 10.92
CA GLU A 185 -1.39 -9.95 10.07
C GLU A 185 -2.81 -9.36 10.21
N ARG A 186 -3.85 -10.22 10.08
CA ARG A 186 -5.25 -9.81 10.28
C ARG A 186 -5.54 -9.33 11.71
N ARG A 187 -4.93 -9.96 12.71
CA ARG A 187 -5.06 -9.56 14.11
C ARG A 187 -4.50 -8.15 14.32
N TRP A 188 -3.31 -7.87 13.82
CA TRP A 188 -2.69 -6.54 13.95
C TRP A 188 -3.39 -5.49 13.11
N GLN A 189 -3.93 -5.84 11.95
CA GLN A 189 -4.81 -4.97 11.19
C GLN A 189 -6.01 -4.50 12.04
N GLN A 190 -6.69 -5.44 12.71
CA GLN A 190 -7.81 -5.09 13.59
C GLN A 190 -7.38 -4.25 14.81
N GLN A 191 -6.19 -4.50 15.37
CA GLN A 191 -5.66 -3.68 16.45
C GLN A 191 -5.33 -2.26 16.00
N ALA A 192 -4.76 -2.10 14.82
CA ALA A 192 -4.48 -0.79 14.24
C ALA A 192 -5.78 0.01 14.00
N GLU A 193 -6.82 -0.61 13.43
CA GLU A 193 -8.14 0.02 13.23
C GLU A 193 -8.79 0.45 14.56
N ARG A 194 -8.72 -0.40 15.60
CA ARG A 194 -9.21 -0.05 16.94
C ARG A 194 -8.44 1.10 17.55
N THR A 195 -7.12 1.07 17.44
CA THR A 195 -6.24 2.13 17.97
C THR A 195 -6.51 3.44 17.26
N GLN A 196 -6.68 3.44 15.94
CA GLN A 196 -7.05 4.64 15.18
C GLN A 196 -8.38 5.22 15.65
N THR A 197 -9.43 4.39 15.77
CA THR A 197 -10.74 4.84 16.24
C THR A 197 -10.66 5.41 17.66
N ALA A 198 -9.91 4.78 18.56
CA ALA A 198 -9.70 5.27 19.91
C ALA A 198 -8.95 6.61 19.93
N MET A 199 -7.93 6.77 19.07
CA MET A 199 -7.20 8.03 18.90
C MET A 199 -8.11 9.16 18.43
N GLU A 200 -8.92 8.92 17.41
CA GLU A 200 -9.87 9.91 16.90
C GLU A 200 -10.81 10.40 18.01
N THR A 201 -11.25 9.50 18.89
CA THR A 201 -12.10 9.85 20.04
C THR A 201 -11.36 10.68 21.10
N VAL A 202 -10.13 10.29 21.44
CA VAL A 202 -9.31 10.97 22.48
C VAL A 202 -8.85 12.36 22.01
N PHE A 203 -8.49 12.48 20.72
CA PHE A 203 -7.95 13.71 20.16
C PHE A 203 -8.99 14.60 19.47
N ALA A 204 -10.26 14.19 19.41
CA ALA A 204 -11.35 15.02 18.84
C ALA A 204 -11.39 16.44 19.41
N ASN A 205 -10.94 16.62 20.67
CA ASN A 205 -10.94 17.89 21.39
C ASN A 205 -9.53 18.46 21.65
N LYS A 206 -8.44 17.86 21.14
CA LYS A 206 -7.07 18.31 21.33
C LYS A 206 -6.38 18.44 19.97
N ALA A 207 -6.11 19.69 19.58
CA ALA A 207 -5.46 20.00 18.30
C ALA A 207 -3.97 19.64 18.25
N GLU A 208 -3.31 19.39 19.40
CA GLU A 208 -1.88 19.19 19.50
C GLU A 208 -1.52 17.81 20.06
N GLY A 209 -0.54 17.16 19.43
CA GLY A 209 0.06 15.89 19.83
C GLY A 209 -0.36 14.68 18.99
N GLY A 210 0.60 13.83 18.65
CA GLY A 210 0.36 12.55 17.96
C GLY A 210 -0.06 12.63 16.50
N GLN A 211 0.18 13.76 15.80
CA GLN A 211 -0.18 13.91 14.40
C GLN A 211 0.51 12.84 13.52
N ALA A 212 1.81 12.60 13.69
CA ALA A 212 2.54 11.59 12.93
C ALA A 212 1.99 10.18 13.19
N VAL A 213 1.57 9.87 14.42
CA VAL A 213 0.93 8.58 14.75
C VAL A 213 -0.40 8.44 14.02
N ARG A 214 -1.24 9.49 14.02
CA ARG A 214 -2.52 9.48 13.32
C ARG A 214 -2.34 9.30 11.81
N GLU A 215 -1.40 10.03 11.21
CA GLU A 215 -1.11 9.97 9.79
C GLU A 215 -0.61 8.57 9.39
N GLN A 216 0.34 8.02 10.11
CA GLN A 216 0.88 6.69 9.81
C GLN A 216 -0.14 5.57 10.05
N LEU A 217 -0.90 5.60 11.14
CA LEU A 217 -1.98 4.65 11.37
C LEU A 217 -3.07 4.77 10.30
N ALA A 218 -3.45 6.00 9.91
CA ALA A 218 -4.44 6.21 8.85
C ALA A 218 -3.96 5.65 7.49
N VAL A 219 -2.67 5.68 7.21
CA VAL A 219 -2.10 5.02 6.03
C VAL A 219 -2.13 3.51 6.20
N SER A 220 -1.67 2.99 7.35
CA SER A 220 -1.56 1.55 7.60
C SER A 220 -2.92 0.83 7.70
N THR A 221 -3.99 1.51 8.10
CA THR A 221 -5.35 0.93 8.24
C THR A 221 -6.19 1.07 6.97
N ARG A 222 -5.67 1.73 5.93
CA ARG A 222 -6.39 1.83 4.64
C ARG A 222 -6.64 0.44 4.08
N LYS A 223 -7.88 0.21 3.66
CA LYS A 223 -8.23 -1.03 2.97
C LYS A 223 -7.58 -1.04 1.60
N THR A 224 -6.75 -2.04 1.35
CA THR A 224 -6.23 -2.30 0.02
C THR A 224 -7.33 -2.82 -0.89
N THR A 225 -7.29 -2.41 -2.14
CA THR A 225 -8.22 -2.84 -3.17
C THR A 225 -7.64 -4.08 -3.83
N ASP A 226 -8.42 -5.16 -3.92
CA ASP A 226 -8.08 -6.29 -4.79
C ASP A 226 -8.01 -5.80 -6.23
N PHE A 227 -6.79 -5.69 -6.75
CA PHE A 227 -6.51 -5.15 -8.08
C PHE A 227 -7.14 -6.01 -9.19
N ARG A 228 -7.17 -7.33 -9.00
CA ARG A 228 -7.82 -8.26 -9.93
C ARG A 228 -9.33 -8.06 -9.98
N ALA A 229 -9.98 -7.99 -8.83
CA ALA A 229 -11.42 -7.72 -8.75
C ALA A 229 -11.77 -6.32 -9.30
N PHE A 230 -10.91 -5.34 -9.02
CA PHE A 230 -11.03 -3.99 -9.53
C PHE A 230 -10.96 -3.95 -11.06
N LEU A 231 -9.95 -4.53 -11.69
CA LEU A 231 -9.81 -4.58 -13.15
C LEU A 231 -10.95 -5.35 -13.82
N ARG A 232 -11.42 -6.44 -13.19
CA ARG A 232 -12.61 -7.19 -13.70
C ARG A 232 -13.86 -6.32 -13.71
N ARG A 233 -14.04 -5.45 -12.72
CA ARG A 233 -15.15 -4.50 -12.68
C ARG A 233 -15.03 -3.42 -13.76
N PHE A 234 -13.82 -2.99 -14.04
CA PHE A 234 -13.53 -2.07 -15.15
C PHE A 234 -13.78 -2.72 -16.53
N ALA A 235 -13.54 -4.04 -16.66
CA ALA A 235 -13.86 -4.85 -17.83
C ALA A 235 -15.37 -5.19 -17.85
N ALA A 236 -16.21 -4.17 -17.98
CA ALA A 236 -17.67 -4.35 -17.90
C ALA A 236 -18.21 -5.32 -18.95
N LEU A 237 -19.20 -6.14 -18.52
CA LEU A 237 -20.07 -6.91 -19.39
C LEU A 237 -20.74 -5.99 -20.42
N ARG A 238 -20.61 -6.33 -21.69
CA ARG A 238 -21.38 -5.74 -22.78
C ARG A 238 -22.20 -6.84 -23.44
N GLU A 239 -23.51 -6.64 -23.54
CA GLU A 239 -24.32 -7.36 -24.50
C GLU A 239 -23.96 -6.85 -25.89
N GLU A 240 -23.33 -7.66 -26.70
CA GLU A 240 -23.19 -7.42 -28.12
C GLU A 240 -24.32 -8.15 -28.80
N VAL A 241 -25.15 -7.41 -29.51
CA VAL A 241 -26.14 -8.02 -30.44
C VAL A 241 -25.36 -8.65 -31.58
N SER A 242 -24.91 -9.88 -31.37
CA SER A 242 -24.33 -10.70 -32.42
C SER A 242 -25.10 -12.01 -32.49
N VAL A 243 -25.42 -12.42 -33.70
CA VAL A 243 -26.08 -13.71 -33.95
C VAL A 243 -25.12 -14.81 -33.50
N ASP A 244 -25.50 -15.56 -32.46
CA ASP A 244 -24.78 -16.77 -32.06
C ASP A 244 -25.19 -17.93 -32.97
N ALA A 245 -24.37 -18.22 -34.00
CA ALA A 245 -24.64 -19.29 -34.94
C ALA A 245 -24.55 -20.71 -34.32
N ASP A 246 -23.96 -20.83 -33.14
CA ASP A 246 -23.78 -22.10 -32.45
C ASP A 246 -24.91 -22.43 -31.44
N SER A 247 -25.78 -21.46 -31.17
CA SER A 247 -26.92 -21.59 -30.25
C SER A 247 -28.21 -21.12 -30.92
N PHE A 248 -29.34 -21.73 -30.55
CA PHE A 248 -30.63 -21.36 -31.07
C PHE A 248 -31.67 -21.14 -29.98
N ASP A 249 -32.72 -20.35 -30.30
CA ASP A 249 -33.77 -20.03 -29.35
C ASP A 249 -34.65 -21.27 -29.13
N TYR A 250 -34.59 -21.84 -27.94
CA TYR A 250 -35.39 -22.99 -27.53
C TYR A 250 -36.91 -22.71 -27.53
N GLY A 251 -37.33 -21.48 -27.36
CA GLY A 251 -38.73 -21.07 -27.41
C GLY A 251 -39.30 -21.23 -28.82
N TYR A 252 -38.60 -20.71 -29.83
CA TYR A 252 -38.93 -20.87 -31.23
C TYR A 252 -38.85 -22.33 -31.69
N TYR A 253 -37.83 -23.04 -31.27
CA TYR A 253 -37.70 -24.48 -31.54
C TYR A 253 -38.89 -25.28 -30.99
N ALA A 254 -39.24 -25.09 -29.72
CA ALA A 254 -40.37 -25.77 -29.09
C ALA A 254 -41.73 -25.35 -29.69
N TYR A 255 -41.86 -24.08 -30.09
CA TYR A 255 -43.05 -23.60 -30.78
C TYR A 255 -43.21 -24.29 -32.13
N GLY A 256 -42.15 -24.39 -32.93
CA GLY A 256 -42.18 -25.08 -34.23
C GLY A 256 -42.59 -26.54 -34.10
N LEU A 257 -42.04 -27.29 -33.15
CA LEU A 257 -42.40 -28.67 -32.87
C LEU A 257 -43.88 -28.84 -32.45
N ARG A 258 -44.42 -27.93 -31.64
CA ARG A 258 -45.82 -27.99 -31.18
C ARG A 258 -46.81 -27.71 -32.27
N HIS A 259 -46.53 -26.77 -33.19
CA HIS A 259 -47.49 -26.30 -34.16
C HIS A 259 -47.35 -26.95 -35.55
N PHE A 260 -46.14 -27.38 -35.88
CA PHE A 260 -45.85 -27.93 -37.22
C PHE A 260 -45.32 -29.38 -37.19
N GLY A 261 -45.41 -30.05 -36.05
CA GLY A 261 -45.06 -31.46 -35.91
C GLY A 261 -43.53 -31.67 -36.02
N ASN A 262 -43.07 -32.17 -37.17
CA ASN A 262 -41.66 -32.50 -37.39
C ASN A 262 -40.79 -31.32 -37.91
N MET A 263 -41.27 -30.10 -37.88
CA MET A 263 -40.55 -28.92 -38.41
C MET A 263 -40.17 -27.97 -37.29
N PRO A 264 -39.01 -28.15 -36.66
CA PRO A 264 -38.50 -27.20 -35.68
C PRO A 264 -38.12 -25.88 -36.36
N LEU A 265 -38.52 -24.76 -35.78
CA LEU A 265 -38.03 -23.44 -36.20
C LEU A 265 -36.69 -23.18 -35.52
N ILE A 266 -35.64 -23.11 -36.31
CA ILE A 266 -34.29 -22.83 -35.79
C ILE A 266 -33.99 -21.36 -36.06
N GLU A 267 -33.98 -20.57 -35.00
CA GLU A 267 -33.56 -19.17 -35.04
C GLU A 267 -32.32 -19.01 -34.13
N PRO A 268 -31.21 -18.48 -34.66
CA PRO A 268 -30.00 -18.23 -33.83
C PRO A 268 -30.33 -17.25 -32.73
N LEU A 269 -29.67 -17.39 -31.58
CA LEU A 269 -29.79 -16.41 -30.50
C LEU A 269 -29.22 -15.06 -30.95
N GLU A 270 -30.03 -14.02 -30.89
CA GLU A 270 -29.66 -12.66 -31.31
C GLU A 270 -28.72 -11.95 -30.34
N THR A 271 -28.54 -12.49 -29.13
CA THR A 271 -27.76 -11.86 -28.10
C THR A 271 -26.71 -12.81 -27.54
N ARG A 272 -25.46 -12.38 -27.59
CA ARG A 272 -24.34 -13.05 -26.93
C ARG A 272 -23.68 -12.07 -25.95
N GLU A 273 -23.61 -12.45 -24.66
CA GLU A 273 -22.78 -11.72 -23.71
C GLU A 273 -21.28 -11.91 -24.05
N VAL A 274 -20.67 -10.87 -24.57
CA VAL A 274 -19.21 -10.86 -24.83
C VAL A 274 -18.54 -9.83 -23.94
N ARG A 275 -17.63 -10.30 -23.10
CA ARG A 275 -16.76 -9.40 -22.33
C ARG A 275 -15.67 -8.89 -23.26
N LYS A 276 -15.77 -7.64 -23.72
CA LYS A 276 -14.75 -6.98 -24.52
C LYS A 276 -14.32 -5.67 -23.87
N ILE A 277 -13.01 -5.51 -23.65
CA ILE A 277 -12.41 -4.20 -23.48
C ILE A 277 -11.87 -3.80 -24.86
N GLU A 278 -12.51 -2.85 -25.52
CA GLU A 278 -12.07 -2.43 -26.86
C GLU A 278 -11.06 -1.28 -26.76
N ASP A 279 -11.39 -0.26 -26.00
CA ASP A 279 -10.57 0.95 -25.86
C ASP A 279 -10.27 1.24 -24.40
N PHE A 280 -8.99 1.34 -24.08
CA PHE A 280 -8.51 1.54 -22.74
C PHE A 280 -7.29 2.47 -22.69
N VAL A 281 -7.21 3.31 -21.68
CA VAL A 281 -6.07 4.21 -21.48
C VAL A 281 -5.41 3.90 -20.13
N ILE A 282 -4.09 3.70 -20.15
CA ILE A 282 -3.26 3.66 -18.97
C ILE A 282 -2.42 4.93 -18.96
N ALA A 283 -2.57 5.75 -17.95
CA ALA A 283 -1.73 6.92 -17.71
C ALA A 283 -0.78 6.63 -16.55
N ILE A 284 0.46 7.03 -16.70
CA ILE A 284 1.53 6.85 -15.75
C ILE A 284 2.01 8.21 -15.31
N ASP A 285 1.95 8.47 -14.03
CA ASP A 285 2.60 9.60 -13.40
C ASP A 285 4.11 9.40 -13.40
N THR A 286 4.81 10.31 -14.06
CA THR A 286 6.28 10.27 -14.17
C THR A 286 6.94 11.31 -13.29
N SER A 287 6.23 11.85 -12.31
CA SER A 287 6.79 12.72 -11.29
C SER A 287 7.87 12.02 -10.45
N MET A 288 8.59 12.80 -9.64
CA MET A 288 9.75 12.30 -8.88
C MET A 288 9.44 11.17 -7.89
N SER A 289 8.18 10.96 -7.51
CA SER A 289 7.75 9.92 -6.57
C SER A 289 7.66 8.53 -7.18
N THR A 290 7.60 8.38 -8.49
CA THR A 290 7.34 7.10 -9.17
C THR A 290 8.63 6.43 -9.67
N SER A 291 8.91 5.18 -9.27
CA SER A 291 10.06 4.42 -9.77
C SER A 291 9.73 3.63 -11.03
N GLY A 292 10.69 3.55 -11.98
CA GLY A 292 10.49 2.80 -13.24
C GLY A 292 10.25 1.30 -13.04
N GLU A 293 10.77 0.69 -11.96
CA GLU A 293 10.53 -0.73 -11.64
C GLU A 293 9.08 -0.98 -11.23
N LEU A 294 8.51 -0.10 -10.40
CA LEU A 294 7.11 -0.18 -9.98
C LEU A 294 6.13 0.00 -11.14
N VAL A 295 6.46 0.92 -12.05
CA VAL A 295 5.65 1.14 -13.26
C VAL A 295 5.68 -0.10 -14.16
N ARG A 296 6.85 -0.73 -14.34
CA ARG A 296 6.96 -1.98 -15.09
C ARG A 296 6.13 -3.09 -14.44
N ALA A 297 6.24 -3.27 -13.11
CA ALA A 297 5.46 -4.25 -12.37
C ALA A 297 3.95 -3.99 -12.52
N PHE A 298 3.50 -2.74 -12.40
CA PHE A 298 2.11 -2.35 -12.61
C PHE A 298 1.62 -2.67 -14.04
N LEU A 299 2.40 -2.32 -15.06
CA LEU A 299 2.06 -2.60 -16.45
C LEU A 299 2.01 -4.10 -16.71
N SER A 300 3.01 -4.88 -16.22
CA SER A 300 3.05 -6.34 -16.35
C SER A 300 1.83 -6.98 -15.71
N ARG A 301 1.54 -6.60 -14.47
CA ARG A 301 0.40 -7.17 -13.75
C ARG A 301 -0.95 -6.78 -14.36
N THR A 302 -1.07 -5.53 -14.79
CA THR A 302 -2.28 -5.08 -15.52
C THR A 302 -2.49 -5.89 -16.79
N TYR A 303 -1.41 -6.13 -17.53
CA TYR A 303 -1.45 -6.92 -18.76
C TYR A 303 -1.85 -8.37 -18.49
N GLU A 304 -1.22 -9.05 -17.52
CA GLU A 304 -1.55 -10.44 -17.15
C GLU A 304 -3.03 -10.58 -16.76
N LEU A 305 -3.52 -9.70 -15.90
CA LEU A 305 -4.91 -9.72 -15.46
C LEU A 305 -5.91 -9.42 -16.60
N LEU A 306 -5.51 -8.59 -17.54
CA LEU A 306 -6.28 -8.37 -18.76
C LEU A 306 -6.23 -9.61 -19.67
N GLN A 307 -5.10 -10.34 -19.71
CA GLN A 307 -4.97 -11.59 -20.47
C GLN A 307 -5.84 -12.74 -19.95
N GLU A 308 -6.01 -12.89 -18.68
CA GLU A 308 -6.86 -13.94 -18.10
C GLU A 308 -8.31 -13.89 -18.59
N ASN A 309 -8.75 -12.76 -19.12
CA ASN A 309 -10.07 -12.63 -19.72
C ASN A 309 -9.99 -12.95 -21.21
N THR A 310 -10.29 -14.17 -21.59
CA THR A 310 -10.24 -14.76 -22.97
C THR A 310 -10.87 -13.92 -24.08
N SER A 311 -11.66 -12.92 -23.75
CA SER A 311 -12.33 -12.01 -24.71
C SER A 311 -11.50 -10.78 -25.09
N PHE A 312 -10.40 -10.50 -24.40
CA PHE A 312 -9.57 -9.30 -24.61
C PHE A 312 -8.71 -9.35 -25.90
N PHE A 313 -8.45 -10.55 -26.43
CA PHE A 313 -7.28 -10.80 -27.28
C PHE A 313 -7.46 -10.69 -28.79
N ARG A 314 -8.61 -10.48 -29.33
CA ARG A 314 -8.67 -10.40 -30.81
C ARG A 314 -8.40 -8.99 -31.35
N HIS A 315 -8.85 -7.94 -30.68
CA HIS A 315 -8.56 -6.55 -31.06
C HIS A 315 -8.73 -5.62 -29.83
N PHE A 316 -7.65 -5.10 -29.29
CA PHE A 316 -7.70 -4.07 -28.27
C PHE A 316 -6.96 -2.80 -28.75
N ASN A 317 -7.40 -1.67 -28.30
CA ASN A 317 -6.77 -0.38 -28.52
C ASN A 317 -6.36 0.21 -27.16
N LEU A 318 -5.16 -0.15 -26.74
CA LEU A 318 -4.57 0.35 -25.51
C LEU A 318 -3.69 1.56 -25.82
N ARG A 319 -3.88 2.63 -25.06
CA ARG A 319 -2.93 3.74 -25.06
C ARG A 319 -2.22 3.84 -23.73
N ILE A 320 -0.90 3.95 -23.78
CA ILE A 320 -0.05 4.14 -22.61
C ILE A 320 0.52 5.57 -22.70
N LEU A 321 0.12 6.39 -21.72
CA LEU A 321 0.49 7.79 -21.63
C LEU A 321 1.47 7.98 -20.47
N GLN A 322 2.52 8.75 -20.68
CA GLN A 322 3.39 9.21 -19.60
C GLN A 322 3.22 10.72 -19.42
N CYS A 323 3.03 11.17 -18.20
CA CYS A 323 2.75 12.56 -17.88
C CYS A 323 3.33 12.93 -16.51
N ASP A 324 3.95 14.11 -16.46
CA ASP A 324 4.25 14.84 -15.23
C ASP A 324 3.43 16.16 -15.20
N ASP A 325 4.01 17.31 -15.46
CA ASP A 325 3.31 18.56 -15.71
C ASP A 325 2.87 18.71 -17.19
N GLN A 326 3.36 17.83 -18.06
CA GLN A 326 3.06 17.77 -19.48
C GLN A 326 2.95 16.32 -19.95
N LEU A 327 2.22 16.10 -21.05
CA LEU A 327 2.21 14.80 -21.70
C LEU A 327 3.58 14.55 -22.35
N ARG A 328 4.30 13.55 -21.87
CA ARG A 328 5.66 13.20 -22.32
C ARG A 328 5.67 12.14 -23.40
N SER A 329 4.74 11.19 -23.34
CA SER A 329 4.66 10.09 -24.29
C SER A 329 3.22 9.63 -24.48
N ASP A 330 2.90 9.23 -25.71
CA ASP A 330 1.65 8.58 -26.10
C ASP A 330 1.98 7.38 -26.99
N LYS A 331 1.87 6.18 -26.45
CA LYS A 331 2.10 4.94 -27.19
C LYS A 331 0.80 4.19 -27.39
N LYS A 332 0.44 3.99 -28.65
CA LYS A 332 -0.65 3.11 -29.04
C LYS A 332 -0.15 1.67 -29.14
N VAL A 333 -0.88 0.74 -28.53
CA VAL A 333 -0.62 -0.69 -28.51
C VAL A 333 -1.89 -1.41 -28.95
N THR A 334 -1.77 -2.27 -29.95
CA THR A 334 -2.91 -2.97 -30.54
C THR A 334 -2.84 -4.49 -30.40
N ASN A 335 -1.69 -5.00 -29.99
CA ASN A 335 -1.45 -6.42 -29.78
C ASN A 335 -0.43 -6.68 -28.68
N ALA A 336 -0.39 -7.94 -28.22
CA ALA A 336 0.49 -8.40 -27.14
C ALA A 336 1.98 -8.21 -27.43
N ARG A 337 2.39 -8.37 -28.69
CA ARG A 337 3.78 -8.23 -29.07
C ARG A 337 4.27 -6.79 -28.97
N GLU A 338 3.47 -5.83 -29.43
CA GLU A 338 3.79 -4.40 -29.30
C GLU A 338 3.90 -3.97 -27.84
N LEU A 339 3.07 -4.58 -26.95
CA LEU A 339 3.16 -4.28 -25.52
C LEU A 339 4.44 -4.87 -24.91
N ALA A 340 4.79 -6.12 -25.25
CA ALA A 340 6.02 -6.75 -24.78
C ALA A 340 7.27 -5.95 -25.23
N GLU A 341 7.32 -5.54 -26.51
CA GLU A 341 8.39 -4.67 -27.04
C GLU A 341 8.46 -3.32 -26.31
N TYR A 342 7.31 -2.72 -26.00
CA TYR A 342 7.26 -1.47 -25.23
C TYR A 342 7.78 -1.64 -23.81
N MET A 343 7.43 -2.75 -23.15
CA MET A 343 7.86 -3.03 -21.78
C MET A 343 9.37 -3.33 -21.69
N GLU A 344 9.92 -4.03 -22.68
CA GLU A 344 11.34 -4.34 -22.75
C GLU A 344 12.21 -3.06 -22.86
N HIS A 345 11.72 -2.06 -23.62
CA HIS A 345 12.40 -0.78 -23.84
C HIS A 345 11.78 0.38 -23.04
N PHE A 346 11.01 0.05 -21.98
CA PHE A 346 10.33 1.08 -21.20
C PHE A 346 11.33 1.97 -20.46
N GLU A 347 11.28 3.26 -20.77
CA GLU A 347 11.98 4.32 -20.07
C GLU A 347 10.98 5.31 -19.46
N LEU A 348 11.18 5.69 -18.21
CA LEU A 348 10.39 6.71 -17.55
C LEU A 348 10.84 8.08 -18.03
N ILE A 349 9.95 8.81 -18.70
CA ILE A 349 10.24 10.13 -19.27
C ILE A 349 9.51 11.19 -18.45
N GLY A 350 10.22 12.07 -17.77
CA GLY A 350 9.68 13.13 -16.94
C GLY A 350 10.53 13.32 -15.70
N GLN A 351 10.01 13.89 -14.66
CA GLN A 351 10.52 14.14 -13.30
C GLN A 351 10.21 15.58 -12.82
N SER A 352 9.14 16.19 -13.36
CA SER A 352 8.62 17.48 -12.92
C SER A 352 7.51 17.35 -11.90
N ALA A 353 6.84 18.46 -11.59
CA ALA A 353 5.64 18.45 -10.74
C ALA A 353 4.48 17.71 -11.43
N THR A 354 3.53 17.23 -10.64
CA THR A 354 2.40 16.45 -11.14
C THR A 354 1.21 17.33 -11.54
N ASP A 355 0.81 17.26 -12.80
CA ASP A 355 -0.45 17.79 -13.28
C ASP A 355 -1.18 16.74 -14.12
N PHE A 356 -2.36 16.31 -13.66
CA PHE A 356 -3.14 15.27 -14.33
C PHE A 356 -3.94 15.83 -15.53
N ARG A 357 -4.20 17.13 -15.58
CA ARG A 357 -5.07 17.78 -16.60
C ARG A 357 -4.63 17.50 -18.05
N PRO A 358 -3.33 17.55 -18.41
CA PRO A 358 -2.88 17.31 -19.77
C PRO A 358 -3.29 15.93 -20.32
N VAL A 359 -3.31 14.89 -19.47
CA VAL A 359 -3.78 13.55 -19.86
C VAL A 359 -5.26 13.57 -20.22
N PHE A 360 -6.10 14.18 -19.38
CA PHE A 360 -7.54 14.23 -19.61
C PHE A 360 -7.87 15.07 -20.88
N GLU A 361 -7.21 16.21 -21.06
CA GLU A 361 -7.36 17.04 -22.25
C GLU A 361 -6.95 16.30 -23.54
N HIS A 362 -5.86 15.53 -23.46
CA HIS A 362 -5.41 14.72 -24.60
C HIS A 362 -6.38 13.58 -24.91
N VAL A 363 -6.84 12.85 -23.90
CA VAL A 363 -7.80 11.75 -24.08
C VAL A 363 -9.14 12.28 -24.60
N ASP A 364 -9.63 13.42 -24.12
CA ASP A 364 -10.84 14.06 -24.62
C ASP A 364 -10.71 14.47 -26.09
N ARG A 365 -9.55 15.01 -26.50
CA ARG A 365 -9.24 15.33 -27.89
C ARG A 365 -9.24 14.07 -28.77
N LEU A 366 -8.53 13.02 -28.35
CA LEU A 366 -8.49 11.75 -29.08
C LEU A 366 -9.88 11.13 -29.22
N ASN A 367 -10.71 11.24 -28.20
CA ASN A 367 -12.08 10.76 -28.23
C ASN A 367 -12.95 11.57 -29.22
N ALA A 368 -12.75 12.88 -29.28
CA ALA A 368 -13.42 13.76 -30.24
C ALA A 368 -12.98 13.50 -31.70
N GLU A 369 -11.71 13.13 -31.91
CA GLU A 369 -11.14 12.76 -33.21
C GLU A 369 -11.54 11.34 -33.65
N GLY A 370 -12.26 10.58 -32.81
CA GLY A 370 -12.70 9.22 -33.13
C GLY A 370 -11.61 8.15 -33.00
N ALA A 371 -10.53 8.44 -32.26
CA ALA A 371 -9.45 7.48 -32.01
C ALA A 371 -9.91 6.28 -31.18
N PHE A 372 -11.00 6.44 -30.43
CA PHE A 372 -11.66 5.40 -29.65
C PHE A 372 -13.08 5.15 -30.17
N ARG A 373 -13.47 3.90 -30.28
CA ARG A 373 -14.87 3.54 -30.60
C ARG A 373 -15.75 3.65 -29.37
N HIS A 374 -15.26 3.12 -28.27
CA HIS A 374 -15.95 3.12 -26.97
C HIS A 374 -14.93 3.17 -25.83
N LEU A 375 -14.37 4.35 -25.55
CA LEU A 375 -13.49 4.51 -24.40
C LEU A 375 -14.26 4.22 -23.10
N ARG A 376 -13.90 3.14 -22.43
CA ARG A 376 -14.53 2.70 -21.18
C ARG A 376 -13.92 3.36 -19.98
N GLY A 377 -12.61 3.42 -19.92
CA GLY A 377 -11.95 3.94 -18.76
C GLY A 377 -10.50 4.32 -18.97
N LEU A 378 -10.04 5.10 -18.02
CA LEU A 378 -8.66 5.52 -17.86
C LEU A 378 -8.18 5.02 -16.49
N LEU A 379 -7.09 4.24 -16.48
CA LEU A 379 -6.33 3.92 -15.27
C LEU A 379 -5.18 4.90 -15.14
N TYR A 380 -5.12 5.61 -14.04
CA TYR A 380 -4.00 6.51 -13.73
C TYR A 380 -3.18 5.92 -12.59
N PHE A 381 -1.95 5.53 -12.85
CA PHE A 381 -1.00 5.08 -11.83
C PHE A 381 -0.25 6.30 -11.28
N THR A 382 -0.42 6.60 -10.01
CA THR A 382 0.07 7.83 -9.35
C THR A 382 0.07 7.67 -7.83
N ASP A 383 0.70 8.57 -7.09
CA ASP A 383 0.54 8.71 -5.64
C ASP A 383 -0.74 9.48 -5.26
N GLY A 384 -1.37 10.17 -6.21
CA GLY A 384 -2.57 10.95 -6.00
C GLY A 384 -2.34 12.43 -5.67
N LEU A 385 -1.08 12.90 -5.62
CA LEU A 385 -0.74 14.30 -5.42
C LEU A 385 -0.59 15.01 -6.76
N GLY A 386 -1.47 15.97 -7.06
CA GLY A 386 -1.39 16.75 -8.30
C GLY A 386 -2.61 17.61 -8.56
N LEU A 387 -2.62 18.26 -9.71
CA LEU A 387 -3.71 19.13 -10.15
C LEU A 387 -4.73 18.33 -10.98
N TYR A 388 -5.96 18.24 -10.49
CA TYR A 388 -7.03 17.50 -11.12
C TYR A 388 -7.91 18.35 -12.05
N PRO A 389 -8.55 17.74 -13.08
CA PRO A 389 -9.60 18.38 -13.84
C PRO A 389 -10.78 18.79 -12.94
N LYS A 390 -11.30 19.99 -13.12
CA LYS A 390 -12.47 20.48 -12.38
C LYS A 390 -13.77 19.76 -12.76
N LYS A 391 -13.85 19.25 -13.99
CA LYS A 391 -15.04 18.55 -14.51
C LYS A 391 -14.78 17.05 -14.59
N ARG A 392 -15.80 16.24 -14.26
CA ARG A 392 -15.77 14.81 -14.48
C ARG A 392 -15.67 14.49 -15.98
N PRO A 393 -14.76 13.60 -16.41
CA PRO A 393 -14.69 13.13 -17.79
C PRO A 393 -15.94 12.30 -18.15
N LYS A 394 -16.16 12.07 -19.44
CA LYS A 394 -17.28 11.26 -19.94
C LYS A 394 -17.06 9.75 -19.81
N TYR A 395 -15.86 9.34 -19.45
CA TYR A 395 -15.45 7.95 -19.19
C TYR A 395 -15.07 7.79 -17.71
N ASP A 396 -15.01 6.56 -17.24
CA ASP A 396 -14.58 6.31 -15.87
C ASP A 396 -13.08 6.47 -15.73
N ALA A 397 -12.66 7.21 -14.72
CA ALA A 397 -11.24 7.40 -14.40
C ALA A 397 -10.95 6.81 -13.02
N ALA A 398 -9.97 5.92 -12.97
CA ALA A 398 -9.52 5.28 -11.75
C ALA A 398 -8.06 5.64 -11.46
N PHE A 399 -7.82 6.10 -10.25
CA PHE A 399 -6.51 6.41 -9.73
C PHE A 399 -6.03 5.23 -8.90
N VAL A 400 -5.00 4.55 -9.40
CA VAL A 400 -4.38 3.39 -8.76
C VAL A 400 -3.12 3.88 -8.05
N MET A 401 -3.10 3.68 -6.74
CA MET A 401 -2.06 4.18 -5.86
C MET A 401 -1.47 3.03 -5.05
N LEU A 402 -0.19 3.13 -4.71
CA LEU A 402 0.47 2.16 -3.84
C LEU A 402 0.22 2.47 -2.37
N GLU A 403 0.02 1.42 -1.59
CA GLU A 403 -0.04 1.52 -0.13
C GLU A 403 1.26 2.19 0.41
N GLY A 404 1.10 3.08 1.39
CA GLY A 404 2.22 3.79 2.00
C GLY A 404 2.56 5.14 1.38
N GLU A 405 2.21 5.39 0.11
CA GLU A 405 2.41 6.70 -0.57
C GLU A 405 1.11 7.28 -1.13
N ALA A 406 -0.01 6.59 -0.93
CA ALA A 406 -1.29 6.98 -1.51
C ALA A 406 -1.92 8.18 -0.81
N TYR A 407 -2.40 9.14 -1.59
CA TYR A 407 -3.22 10.28 -1.15
C TYR A 407 -4.65 10.21 -1.72
N PRO A 408 -5.43 9.15 -1.41
CA PRO A 408 -6.75 8.96 -1.98
C PRO A 408 -7.73 10.09 -1.63
N ASP A 409 -7.49 10.81 -0.52
CA ASP A 409 -8.31 11.95 -0.09
C ASP A 409 -8.17 13.17 -1.00
N LYS A 410 -7.07 13.26 -1.75
CA LYS A 410 -6.83 14.32 -2.74
C LYS A 410 -7.54 14.05 -4.06
N VAL A 411 -7.85 12.78 -4.36
CA VAL A 411 -8.59 12.39 -5.56
C VAL A 411 -10.02 12.95 -5.51
N PRO A 412 -10.49 13.63 -6.56
CA PRO A 412 -11.85 14.17 -6.61
C PRO A 412 -12.91 13.09 -6.39
N SER A 413 -14.10 13.49 -5.93
CA SER A 413 -15.22 12.58 -5.64
C SER A 413 -15.72 11.80 -6.87
N TRP A 414 -15.47 12.28 -8.07
CA TRP A 414 -15.81 11.60 -9.31
C TRP A 414 -14.79 10.53 -9.73
N GLY A 415 -13.57 10.57 -9.19
CA GLY A 415 -12.52 9.60 -9.48
C GLY A 415 -12.68 8.33 -8.64
N ILE A 416 -12.50 7.18 -9.28
CA ILE A 416 -12.47 5.89 -8.59
C ILE A 416 -11.09 5.76 -7.95
N ARG A 417 -11.06 5.37 -6.68
CA ARG A 417 -9.83 5.24 -5.89
C ARG A 417 -9.52 3.77 -5.69
N ALA A 418 -8.32 3.36 -6.04
CA ALA A 418 -7.82 2.03 -5.78
C ALA A 418 -6.44 2.14 -5.12
N VAL A 419 -6.34 1.67 -3.88
CA VAL A 419 -5.06 1.55 -3.18
C VAL A 419 -4.68 0.08 -3.20
N ILE A 420 -3.53 -0.25 -3.76
CA ILE A 420 -3.04 -1.62 -3.91
C ILE A 420 -1.76 -1.81 -3.11
N SER A 421 -1.54 -3.02 -2.60
CA SER A 421 -0.27 -3.39 -1.99
C SER A 421 0.80 -3.61 -3.07
N GLU A 422 2.06 -3.45 -2.70
CA GLU A 422 3.19 -3.78 -3.59
C GLU A 422 3.17 -5.26 -4.01
N ASP A 423 2.76 -6.15 -3.08
CA ASP A 423 2.64 -7.59 -3.34
C ASP A 423 1.59 -7.92 -4.41
N ALA A 424 0.55 -7.09 -4.56
CA ALA A 424 -0.45 -7.25 -5.63
C ALA A 424 0.13 -7.01 -7.03
N LEU A 425 1.31 -6.40 -7.14
CA LEU A 425 2.05 -6.19 -8.39
C LEU A 425 3.11 -7.27 -8.63
N ALA A 426 3.43 -8.10 -7.64
CA ALA A 426 4.36 -9.21 -7.82
C ALA A 426 3.76 -10.22 -8.80
N VAL A 427 4.56 -10.63 -9.78
CA VAL A 427 4.22 -11.72 -10.71
C VAL A 427 4.45 -13.02 -9.97
N GLU A 428 3.47 -13.93 -9.93
CA GLU A 428 3.60 -15.27 -9.38
C GLU A 428 4.57 -16.13 -10.20
#